data_136e716b0c4a6da3dbfb9eacf3b20a38
#
_entry.id   136e716b0c4a6da3dbfb9eacf3b20a38
#
_cell.length_a   1.000
_cell.length_b   1.000
_cell.length_c   1.000
_cell.angle_alpha   90.00
_cell.angle_beta   90.00
_cell.angle_gamma   90.00
#
_symmetry.space_group_name_H-M   'P 1'
#
loop_
_entity.id
_entity.type
_entity.pdbx_description
1 polymer ?
#
loop_
_entity_poly.entity_id
_entity_poly.type
_entity_poly.pdbx_seq_one_letter_code
_entity_poly.pdbx_strand_id
1 'polypeptide(L)'
;MSPVDGTPRRRRLRDRVPVRLRHHWKPAGALCAGLAVMLYAFGDARISPYVTSASRVEADTITENVGGTVGLYDTAVRHSIQLEYNQTDFDKMMKEFKEDGTKDSIPADLTIDGVYLRDVGIRLKGNSTLRSLQGTGGMPGGGGGQNGFPGAGDASGGAQPPGGGQAAGGAPTAGGGQAAGGDQAAGGGGRAGGGGMTQYDLSADKPEELPWLIKIDEYVEGRAYQGEREISLRPGANAQVPVNEALALSLIDGTGEPAERYGFSTLKVNNRPSAVRLMVENPDTEYAEAVEGESVVYKARAGGTFAYQGDDPSKYETSFRQLNKVGSQDLEPVMKLTKWVENSSDKEFAANLDTYVDVDSFAHYVATQNLLMNFDDMAGPGKNYLLGYDLNTKKFSVLGWDYNLTFSGDATAGPDDEMSMGGGGGGRPGGRAGQDGGQTGDAPQGMPDMANMPETPAGAGGPGAAGDDGDGAQAAGRGGGMSGHALKERFLGLDAFDAVYKKAYQDLYEKFFASGKATKALKDLAAQAERAGVPAKDVDTAVGALRTTVTSRTTALAKNKEVTG
;
A
#
# COMPACT_ATOMS: atom_id res chain seq x y z
N MET A 1 1.44 -30.77 -94.96
CA MET A 1 2.04 -30.46 -93.65
C MET A 1 1.52 -29.11 -93.20
N SER A 2 0.50 -29.12 -92.31
CA SER A 2 -0.07 -27.93 -91.74
C SER A 2 0.30 -27.84 -90.27
N PRO A 3 0.76 -26.77 -89.72
CA PRO A 3 1.11 -26.65 -88.27
C PRO A 3 -0.16 -26.53 -87.42
N VAL A 4 -0.21 -27.31 -86.36
CA VAL A 4 -1.24 -27.25 -85.32
C VAL A 4 -0.85 -26.16 -84.35
N ASP A 5 -1.68 -25.10 -84.36
CA ASP A 5 -1.57 -23.96 -83.45
C ASP A 5 -2.19 -24.35 -82.11
N GLY A 6 -1.38 -24.60 -81.09
CA GLY A 6 -1.77 -24.94 -79.74
C GLY A 6 -1.63 -23.77 -78.78
N THR A 7 -2.63 -22.86 -78.71
CA THR A 7 -2.67 -21.84 -77.69
C THR A 7 -2.93 -22.46 -76.28
N PRO A 8 -2.10 -22.14 -75.26
CA PRO A 8 -2.30 -22.69 -73.89
C PRO A 8 -3.57 -22.09 -73.25
N ARG A 9 -4.59 -22.94 -73.04
CA ARG A 9 -5.80 -22.57 -72.26
C ARG A 9 -5.40 -22.09 -70.86
N ARG A 10 -5.68 -20.84 -70.55
CA ARG A 10 -5.57 -20.29 -69.20
C ARG A 10 -6.43 -21.14 -68.24
N ARG A 11 -5.79 -21.84 -67.28
CA ARG A 11 -6.48 -22.58 -66.22
C ARG A 11 -7.36 -21.63 -65.42
N ARG A 12 -8.64 -21.92 -65.33
CA ARG A 12 -9.61 -21.14 -64.54
C ARG A 12 -9.25 -21.28 -63.06
N LEU A 13 -9.52 -20.27 -62.26
CA LEU A 13 -9.29 -20.29 -60.77
C LEU A 13 -9.88 -21.56 -60.12
N ARG A 14 -11.00 -22.06 -60.66
CA ARG A 14 -11.68 -23.27 -60.25
C ARG A 14 -10.79 -24.55 -60.37
N ASP A 15 -9.82 -24.56 -61.24
CA ASP A 15 -8.94 -25.73 -61.52
C ASP A 15 -7.71 -25.74 -60.57
N ARG A 16 -7.52 -24.69 -59.75
CA ARG A 16 -6.47 -24.60 -58.72
C ARG A 16 -6.90 -25.18 -57.38
N VAL A 17 -8.18 -25.47 -57.18
CA VAL A 17 -8.72 -26.01 -55.91
C VAL A 17 -8.63 -27.54 -55.91
N PRO A 18 -8.06 -28.17 -54.89
CA PRO A 18 -7.97 -29.63 -54.77
C PRO A 18 -9.34 -30.28 -54.89
N VAL A 19 -9.42 -31.42 -55.61
CA VAL A 19 -10.66 -32.15 -55.93
C VAL A 19 -11.45 -32.50 -54.67
N ARG A 20 -10.77 -32.86 -53.57
CA ARG A 20 -11.40 -33.15 -52.27
C ARG A 20 -12.14 -31.96 -51.68
N LEU A 21 -11.63 -30.75 -51.84
CA LEU A 21 -12.29 -29.52 -51.36
C LEU A 21 -13.50 -29.17 -52.23
N ARG A 22 -13.48 -29.48 -53.50
CA ARG A 22 -14.56 -29.28 -54.46
C ARG A 22 -15.78 -30.20 -54.21
N HIS A 23 -15.53 -31.40 -53.73
CA HIS A 23 -16.58 -32.37 -53.40
C HIS A 23 -17.19 -32.14 -52.01
N HIS A 24 -16.45 -31.58 -51.09
CA HIS A 24 -16.87 -31.35 -49.70
C HIS A 24 -16.99 -29.84 -49.33
N TRP A 25 -17.24 -28.97 -50.34
CA TRP A 25 -17.30 -27.53 -50.09
C TRP A 25 -18.44 -27.14 -49.14
N LYS A 26 -19.57 -27.88 -49.13
CA LYS A 26 -20.67 -27.63 -48.19
C LYS A 26 -20.29 -27.91 -46.72
N PRO A 27 -19.75 -29.07 -46.37
CA PRO A 27 -19.26 -29.30 -45.00
C PRO A 27 -18.08 -28.41 -44.64
N ALA A 28 -17.16 -28.06 -45.56
CA ALA A 28 -16.08 -27.12 -45.31
C ALA A 28 -16.60 -25.69 -45.06
N GLY A 29 -17.62 -25.25 -45.83
CA GLY A 29 -18.28 -23.97 -45.63
C GLY A 29 -19.04 -23.91 -44.29
N ALA A 30 -19.71 -25.01 -43.90
CA ALA A 30 -20.36 -25.10 -42.60
C ALA A 30 -19.38 -25.04 -41.42
N LEU A 31 -18.21 -25.71 -41.57
CA LEU A 31 -17.15 -25.64 -40.56
C LEU A 31 -16.56 -24.24 -40.43
N CYS A 32 -16.27 -23.57 -41.54
CA CYS A 32 -15.80 -22.18 -41.54
C CYS A 32 -16.82 -21.20 -40.95
N ALA A 33 -18.11 -21.38 -41.26
CA ALA A 33 -19.18 -20.59 -40.69
C ALA A 33 -19.32 -20.84 -39.17
N GLY A 34 -19.25 -22.09 -38.73
CA GLY A 34 -19.23 -22.48 -37.32
C GLY A 34 -18.06 -21.89 -36.56
N LEU A 35 -16.86 -21.94 -37.14
CA LEU A 35 -15.65 -21.29 -36.57
C LEU A 35 -15.76 -19.77 -36.51
N ALA A 36 -16.34 -19.15 -37.54
CA ALA A 36 -16.58 -17.71 -37.55
C ALA A 36 -17.59 -17.28 -36.48
N VAL A 37 -18.66 -18.07 -36.28
CA VAL A 37 -19.64 -17.84 -35.20
C VAL A 37 -18.99 -18.07 -33.83
N MET A 38 -18.17 -19.09 -33.65
CA MET A 38 -17.41 -19.30 -32.42
C MET A 38 -16.45 -18.14 -32.16
N LEU A 39 -15.69 -17.69 -33.14
CA LEU A 39 -14.80 -16.54 -33.01
C LEU A 39 -15.56 -15.24 -32.72
N TYR A 40 -16.74 -15.06 -33.27
CA TYR A 40 -17.59 -13.89 -32.99
C TYR A 40 -18.23 -13.97 -31.60
N ALA A 41 -18.71 -15.15 -31.19
CA ALA A 41 -19.38 -15.32 -29.89
C ALA A 41 -18.43 -15.48 -28.71
N PHE A 42 -17.20 -15.99 -28.94
CA PHE A 42 -16.24 -16.33 -27.91
C PHE A 42 -14.84 -15.75 -28.19
N GLY A 43 -14.68 -14.91 -29.19
CA GLY A 43 -13.39 -14.31 -29.56
C GLY A 43 -12.77 -13.44 -28.48
N ASP A 44 -13.59 -12.93 -27.57
CA ASP A 44 -13.17 -12.22 -26.36
C ASP A 44 -13.08 -13.14 -25.13
N ALA A 45 -13.48 -14.41 -25.23
CA ALA A 45 -13.35 -15.37 -24.14
C ALA A 45 -11.91 -15.88 -24.09
N ARG A 46 -11.11 -15.31 -23.19
CA ARG A 46 -9.80 -15.83 -22.85
C ARG A 46 -9.95 -17.12 -22.06
N ILE A 47 -9.37 -18.20 -22.56
CA ILE A 47 -9.06 -19.37 -21.74
C ILE A 47 -7.74 -19.02 -21.04
N SER A 48 -7.82 -18.51 -19.82
CA SER A 48 -6.63 -18.40 -18.97
C SER A 48 -6.08 -19.82 -18.79
N PRO A 49 -4.80 -20.09 -19.11
CA PRO A 49 -4.24 -21.38 -18.82
C PRO A 49 -4.31 -21.57 -17.30
N TYR A 50 -4.98 -22.62 -16.86
CA TYR A 50 -5.06 -23.01 -15.46
C TYR A 50 -3.63 -23.38 -15.04
N VAL A 51 -2.89 -22.42 -14.55
CA VAL A 51 -1.61 -22.69 -13.89
C VAL A 51 -1.98 -23.11 -12.47
N THR A 52 -2.02 -24.42 -12.25
CA THR A 52 -1.94 -24.99 -10.90
C THR A 52 -0.54 -24.72 -10.35
N SER A 53 -0.24 -23.46 -10.02
CA SER A 53 0.79 -23.18 -9.03
C SER A 53 0.19 -23.53 -7.68
N ALA A 54 0.99 -24.07 -6.78
CA ALA A 54 0.59 -24.43 -5.42
C ALA A 54 0.28 -23.23 -4.51
N SER A 55 0.02 -22.04 -5.08
CA SER A 55 -0.59 -20.93 -4.38
C SER A 55 -2.06 -21.26 -4.18
N ARG A 56 -2.53 -21.26 -2.96
CA ARG A 56 -3.94 -21.43 -2.58
C ARG A 56 -4.83 -20.66 -3.55
N VAL A 57 -5.51 -21.38 -4.38
CA VAL A 57 -6.54 -20.89 -5.28
C VAL A 57 -7.75 -20.68 -4.41
N GLU A 58 -8.21 -19.45 -4.25
CA GLU A 58 -9.34 -19.02 -3.41
C GLU A 58 -9.22 -19.58 -1.97
N ALA A 59 -9.30 -18.76 -0.96
CA ALA A 59 -9.25 -19.24 0.42
C ALA A 59 -10.22 -20.41 0.57
N ASP A 60 -9.74 -21.58 0.98
CA ASP A 60 -10.57 -22.76 1.18
C ASP A 60 -11.78 -22.39 2.03
N THR A 61 -12.94 -23.00 1.73
CA THR A 61 -14.15 -22.77 2.51
C THR A 61 -13.85 -22.95 4.00
N ILE A 62 -14.30 -22.00 4.84
CA ILE A 62 -14.19 -22.15 6.30
C ILE A 62 -14.94 -23.42 6.72
N THR A 63 -14.20 -24.43 7.16
CA THR A 63 -14.72 -25.72 7.61
C THR A 63 -14.80 -25.80 9.12
N GLU A 64 -13.97 -25.03 9.83
CA GLU A 64 -13.94 -24.91 11.28
C GLU A 64 -13.93 -23.43 11.68
N ASN A 65 -15.08 -22.90 12.11
CA ASN A 65 -15.20 -21.55 12.63
C ASN A 65 -15.27 -21.58 14.16
N VAL A 66 -14.17 -21.22 14.81
CA VAL A 66 -14.09 -21.22 16.28
C VAL A 66 -14.80 -19.98 16.81
N GLY A 67 -15.80 -20.19 17.69
CA GLY A 67 -16.54 -19.09 18.32
C GLY A 67 -15.73 -18.40 19.42
N GLY A 68 -15.91 -17.09 19.56
CA GLY A 68 -15.36 -16.30 20.65
C GLY A 68 -16.32 -16.17 21.84
N THR A 69 -15.81 -15.67 22.97
CA THR A 69 -16.61 -15.31 24.15
C THR A 69 -17.22 -13.93 24.03
N VAL A 70 -16.56 -13.04 23.28
CA VAL A 70 -16.95 -11.68 22.93
C VAL A 70 -16.62 -11.43 21.46
N GLY A 71 -17.25 -10.43 20.83
CA GLY A 71 -16.91 -10.06 19.44
C GLY A 71 -15.45 -9.64 19.33
N LEU A 72 -14.72 -10.16 18.34
CA LEU A 72 -13.27 -9.93 18.17
C LEU A 72 -12.89 -8.46 18.08
N TYR A 73 -13.75 -7.63 17.48
CA TYR A 73 -13.55 -6.19 17.33
C TYR A 73 -14.54 -5.37 18.18
N ASP A 74 -15.05 -5.94 19.29
CA ASP A 74 -15.91 -5.20 20.21
C ASP A 74 -15.10 -4.18 21.01
N THR A 75 -15.19 -2.91 20.65
CA THR A 75 -14.48 -1.81 21.30
C THR A 75 -14.93 -1.52 22.74
N ALA A 76 -16.03 -2.10 23.21
CA ALA A 76 -16.53 -1.91 24.58
C ALA A 76 -15.79 -2.77 25.61
N VAL A 77 -15.08 -3.82 25.18
CA VAL A 77 -14.37 -4.75 26.05
C VAL A 77 -12.86 -4.60 25.96
N ARG A 78 -12.15 -5.17 26.91
CA ARG A 78 -10.69 -5.30 26.87
C ARG A 78 -10.35 -6.67 26.32
N HIS A 79 -9.77 -6.72 25.13
CA HIS A 79 -9.30 -7.96 24.54
C HIS A 79 -7.94 -8.38 25.12
N SER A 80 -7.73 -9.68 25.21
CA SER A 80 -6.48 -10.30 25.61
C SER A 80 -6.00 -11.28 24.53
N ILE A 81 -4.77 -11.11 24.07
CA ILE A 81 -4.13 -11.99 23.11
C ILE A 81 -2.86 -12.53 23.75
N GLN A 82 -2.68 -13.84 23.72
CA GLN A 82 -1.45 -14.50 24.14
C GLN A 82 -0.92 -15.33 22.98
N LEU A 83 0.34 -15.13 22.64
CA LEU A 83 1.09 -15.90 21.65
C LEU A 83 2.18 -16.71 22.35
N GLU A 84 2.23 -18.00 22.07
CA GLU A 84 3.29 -18.89 22.57
C GLU A 84 3.93 -19.60 21.38
N TYR A 85 5.23 -19.41 21.19
CA TYR A 85 6.00 -19.99 20.11
C TYR A 85 7.38 -20.48 20.58
N ASN A 86 8.01 -21.30 19.74
CA ASN A 86 9.36 -21.78 20.01
C ASN A 86 10.39 -20.68 19.72
N GLN A 87 11.29 -20.40 20.68
CA GLN A 87 12.31 -19.35 20.50
C GLN A 87 13.24 -19.63 19.32
N THR A 88 13.55 -20.89 19.01
CA THR A 88 14.42 -21.26 17.88
C THR A 88 13.80 -20.87 16.54
N ASP A 89 12.45 -21.05 16.40
CA ASP A 89 11.73 -20.67 15.18
C ASP A 89 11.68 -19.15 15.03
N PHE A 90 11.46 -18.44 16.13
CA PHE A 90 11.51 -16.97 16.14
C PHE A 90 12.90 -16.44 15.76
N ASP A 91 13.96 -16.98 16.34
CA ASP A 91 15.34 -16.56 16.05
C ASP A 91 15.68 -16.81 14.56
N LYS A 92 15.21 -17.94 14.01
CA LYS A 92 15.34 -18.27 12.59
C LYS A 92 14.60 -17.25 11.72
N MET A 93 13.32 -16.99 11.98
CA MET A 93 12.51 -16.00 11.27
C MET A 93 13.16 -14.61 11.28
N MET A 94 13.63 -14.17 12.45
CA MET A 94 14.31 -12.87 12.59
C MET A 94 15.64 -12.81 11.85
N LYS A 95 16.36 -13.91 11.76
CA LYS A 95 17.60 -14.02 10.99
C LYS A 95 17.30 -13.91 9.49
N GLU A 96 16.37 -14.69 8.96
CA GLU A 96 15.96 -14.68 7.57
C GLU A 96 15.42 -13.29 7.16
N PHE A 97 14.60 -12.69 8.02
CA PHE A 97 14.14 -11.32 7.79
C PHE A 97 15.30 -10.29 7.70
N LYS A 98 16.34 -10.41 8.53
CA LYS A 98 17.50 -9.50 8.49
C LYS A 98 18.40 -9.73 7.28
N GLU A 99 18.51 -10.97 6.80
CA GLU A 99 19.40 -11.36 5.69
C GLU A 99 18.82 -10.99 4.32
N ASP A 100 17.54 -11.25 4.09
CA ASP A 100 16.89 -11.09 2.77
C ASP A 100 15.50 -10.45 2.80
N GLY A 101 14.95 -10.12 3.97
CA GLY A 101 13.64 -9.51 4.13
C GLY A 101 12.48 -10.50 4.11
N THR A 102 12.77 -11.82 4.13
CA THR A 102 11.76 -12.88 4.17
C THR A 102 10.89 -12.78 5.42
N LYS A 103 9.58 -12.98 5.26
CA LYS A 103 8.57 -12.89 6.33
C LYS A 103 7.75 -14.18 6.43
N ASP A 104 8.41 -15.30 6.46
CA ASP A 104 7.74 -16.60 6.59
C ASP A 104 7.04 -16.73 7.93
N SER A 105 5.94 -17.46 7.93
CA SER A 105 5.20 -17.77 9.15
C SER A 105 5.93 -18.82 10.00
N ILE A 106 5.87 -18.65 11.31
CA ILE A 106 6.29 -19.65 12.28
C ILE A 106 5.10 -20.18 13.06
N PRO A 107 5.13 -21.44 13.51
CA PRO A 107 4.07 -22.02 14.33
C PRO A 107 3.98 -21.32 15.69
N ALA A 108 2.75 -21.07 16.13
CA ALA A 108 2.46 -20.56 17.47
C ALA A 108 1.14 -21.11 18.00
N ASP A 109 1.00 -21.09 19.30
CA ASP A 109 -0.27 -21.26 19.99
C ASP A 109 -0.84 -19.89 20.33
N LEU A 110 -2.14 -19.73 20.10
CA LEU A 110 -2.86 -18.47 20.28
C LEU A 110 -3.95 -18.65 21.32
N THR A 111 -4.04 -17.70 22.26
CA THR A 111 -5.23 -17.58 23.11
C THR A 111 -5.82 -16.19 22.94
N ILE A 112 -7.09 -16.10 22.52
CA ILE A 112 -7.84 -14.85 22.40
C ILE A 112 -9.01 -14.89 23.37
N ASP A 113 -9.06 -13.96 24.32
CA ASP A 113 -10.16 -13.82 25.31
C ASP A 113 -10.52 -15.15 26.01
N GLY A 114 -9.49 -15.96 26.27
CA GLY A 114 -9.61 -17.27 26.93
C GLY A 114 -9.93 -18.43 25.98
N VAL A 115 -10.11 -18.19 24.68
CA VAL A 115 -10.27 -19.25 23.67
C VAL A 115 -8.90 -19.64 23.10
N TYR A 116 -8.55 -20.91 23.23
CA TYR A 116 -7.27 -21.45 22.81
C TYR A 116 -7.33 -22.06 21.40
N LEU A 117 -6.37 -21.66 20.55
CA LEU A 117 -6.15 -22.21 19.21
C LEU A 117 -4.68 -22.60 19.10
N ARG A 118 -4.43 -23.88 18.86
CA ARG A 118 -3.06 -24.36 18.60
C ARG A 118 -2.71 -24.26 17.12
N ASP A 119 -1.43 -24.33 16.82
CA ASP A 119 -0.91 -24.42 15.46
C ASP A 119 -1.44 -23.30 14.53
N VAL A 120 -1.41 -22.05 15.00
CA VAL A 120 -1.60 -20.87 14.15
C VAL A 120 -0.26 -20.41 13.56
N GLY A 121 -0.30 -19.73 12.41
CA GLY A 121 0.88 -19.06 11.86
C GLY A 121 1.01 -17.65 12.44
N ILE A 122 2.23 -17.23 12.77
CA ILE A 122 2.54 -15.83 13.07
C ILE A 122 3.72 -15.37 12.24
N ARG A 123 3.67 -14.16 11.72
CA ARG A 123 4.77 -13.55 10.98
C ARG A 123 4.84 -12.04 11.16
N LEU A 124 5.98 -11.46 10.80
CA LEU A 124 6.12 -10.00 10.79
C LEU A 124 5.20 -9.39 9.71
N LYS A 125 4.57 -8.24 10.04
CA LYS A 125 3.72 -7.47 9.12
C LYS A 125 4.27 -6.06 8.91
N GLY A 126 4.19 -5.59 7.67
CA GLY A 126 4.61 -4.24 7.27
C GLY A 126 5.92 -4.22 6.49
N ASN A 127 6.22 -3.08 5.89
CA ASN A 127 7.43 -2.85 5.09
C ASN A 127 8.28 -1.73 5.69
N SER A 128 7.86 -0.48 5.56
CA SER A 128 8.56 0.67 6.14
C SER A 128 8.67 0.59 7.66
N THR A 129 7.65 0.05 8.32
CA THR A 129 7.57 -0.19 9.77
C THR A 129 8.71 -1.07 10.30
N LEU A 130 9.17 -2.04 9.49
CA LEU A 130 10.18 -3.02 9.90
C LEU A 130 11.63 -2.59 9.63
N ARG A 131 11.85 -1.40 9.08
CA ARG A 131 13.21 -0.93 8.70
C ARG A 131 14.20 -0.90 9.87
N SER A 132 13.75 -0.57 11.07
CA SER A 132 14.61 -0.58 12.27
C SER A 132 15.17 -1.96 12.61
N LEU A 133 14.46 -3.03 12.22
CA LEU A 133 14.91 -4.42 12.46
C LEU A 133 15.99 -4.87 11.47
N GLN A 134 16.11 -4.24 10.30
CA GLN A 134 17.11 -4.60 9.28
C GLN A 134 18.51 -4.04 9.57
N GLY A 135 18.66 -3.16 10.58
CA GLY A 135 19.92 -2.53 10.93
C GLY A 135 20.39 -1.47 9.93
N THR A 136 21.29 -0.59 10.34
CA THR A 136 21.86 0.49 9.51
C THR A 136 22.84 0.01 8.42
N GLY A 137 22.96 -1.31 8.20
CA GLY A 137 23.95 -1.92 7.31
C GLY A 137 23.51 -2.16 5.86
N GLY A 138 22.27 -1.84 5.48
CA GLY A 138 21.70 -2.28 4.21
C GLY A 138 21.22 -1.19 3.25
N MET A 139 21.92 -0.05 3.13
CA MET A 139 21.74 0.84 1.97
C MET A 139 22.98 0.84 1.08
N PRO A 140 22.98 0.23 -0.09
CA PRO A 140 23.95 0.56 -1.13
C PRO A 140 23.59 1.94 -1.69
N GLY A 141 24.26 3.00 -1.24
CA GLY A 141 24.29 4.29 -1.92
C GLY A 141 23.35 5.38 -1.38
N GLY A 142 23.63 5.88 -0.20
CA GLY A 142 23.15 7.16 0.31
C GLY A 142 24.33 7.88 0.97
N GLY A 143 25.33 8.30 0.19
CA GLY A 143 26.43 9.11 0.67
C GLY A 143 25.91 10.50 1.03
N GLY A 144 26.00 10.88 2.31
CA GLY A 144 25.82 12.24 2.77
C GLY A 144 26.84 13.17 2.09
N GLY A 145 26.32 14.03 1.21
CA GLY A 145 27.11 15.09 0.60
C GLY A 145 27.43 16.17 1.62
N GLN A 146 28.66 16.18 2.14
CA GLN A 146 29.27 17.39 2.62
C GLN A 146 29.78 18.17 1.39
N ASN A 147 29.33 19.41 1.25
CA ASN A 147 29.80 20.37 0.27
C ASN A 147 31.30 20.60 0.41
N GLY A 148 32.05 20.24 -0.63
CA GLY A 148 33.45 20.59 -0.81
C GLY A 148 33.81 20.47 -2.28
N PHE A 149 33.96 21.60 -2.97
CA PHE A 149 34.46 21.65 -4.35
C PHE A 149 35.91 21.16 -4.42
N PRO A 150 36.32 20.38 -5.42
CA PRO A 150 37.73 20.07 -5.64
C PRO A 150 38.35 21.03 -6.63
N GLY A 151 39.41 21.68 -6.18
CA GLY A 151 40.39 22.31 -7.05
C GLY A 151 41.30 21.27 -7.68
N ALA A 152 41.69 21.52 -8.92
CA ALA A 152 42.56 20.71 -9.77
C ALA A 152 44.00 20.59 -9.25
N GLY A 153 44.68 19.49 -9.60
CA GLY A 153 46.14 19.40 -9.54
C GLY A 153 46.71 17.98 -9.45
N ASP A 154 47.04 17.50 -10.59
CA ASP A 154 48.17 16.68 -11.09
C ASP A 154 48.83 15.53 -10.27
N ALA A 155 49.11 14.55 -11.02
CA ALA A 155 49.83 13.31 -11.14
C ALA A 155 51.03 12.99 -10.22
N SER A 156 51.23 11.70 -10.06
CA SER A 156 52.42 10.85 -10.08
C SER A 156 52.87 10.18 -8.78
N GLY A 157 52.83 8.86 -8.80
CA GLY A 157 53.96 7.95 -8.57
C GLY A 157 54.35 7.53 -7.17
N GLY A 158 54.30 6.23 -6.90
CA GLY A 158 55.40 5.55 -6.20
C GLY A 158 55.17 4.90 -4.84
N ALA A 159 54.97 3.58 -4.89
CA ALA A 159 55.55 2.51 -4.05
C ALA A 159 55.77 2.65 -2.53
N GLN A 160 55.29 1.64 -1.83
CA GLN A 160 55.52 0.97 -0.53
C GLN A 160 57.00 0.76 -0.09
N PRO A 161 57.26 0.13 1.10
CA PRO A 161 56.90 0.24 2.54
C PRO A 161 58.13 0.29 3.47
N PRO A 162 58.31 -0.30 4.68
CA PRO A 162 57.59 -0.31 5.95
C PRO A 162 58.47 0.10 7.17
N GLY A 163 57.88 0.10 8.39
CA GLY A 163 58.71 -0.11 9.58
C GLY A 163 58.52 0.75 10.81
N GLY A 164 57.94 0.23 11.86
CA GLY A 164 58.53 0.05 13.15
C GLY A 164 58.60 1.18 14.18
N GLY A 165 58.12 0.88 15.39
CA GLY A 165 58.79 1.32 16.60
C GLY A 165 57.98 2.17 17.58
N GLN A 166 57.35 1.55 18.55
CA GLN A 166 57.54 1.67 20.03
C GLN A 166 57.67 3.06 20.69
N ALA A 167 56.80 3.34 21.63
CA ALA A 167 56.87 3.19 23.09
C ALA A 167 56.77 4.49 23.93
N ALA A 168 55.96 4.34 24.98
CA ALA A 168 56.10 4.87 26.36
C ALA A 168 55.74 6.35 26.62
N GLY A 169 54.73 6.64 27.44
CA GLY A 169 54.81 6.62 28.88
C GLY A 169 54.44 7.97 29.46
N GLY A 170 53.55 8.00 30.46
CA GLY A 170 53.44 9.13 31.36
C GLY A 170 52.02 9.40 31.89
N ALA A 171 51.70 8.81 33.01
CA ALA A 171 50.69 9.28 33.97
C ALA A 171 51.42 10.03 35.10
N PRO A 172 50.76 10.53 36.15
CA PRO A 172 49.48 11.22 36.36
C PRO A 172 49.62 12.54 37.16
N THR A 173 48.57 13.35 37.29
CA THR A 173 48.41 14.14 38.53
C THR A 173 46.93 14.42 38.82
N ALA A 174 46.61 14.29 40.10
CA ALA A 174 45.34 14.43 40.76
C ALA A 174 44.98 15.90 41.08
N GLY A 175 43.71 16.15 41.32
CA GLY A 175 43.14 17.33 41.97
C GLY A 175 41.66 17.46 41.61
N GLY A 176 40.73 17.14 42.36
CA GLY A 176 40.17 17.51 43.61
C GLY A 176 39.16 18.61 43.42
N GLY A 177 37.84 18.34 43.59
CA GLY A 177 36.83 19.40 43.66
C GLY A 177 35.41 18.82 43.58
N GLN A 178 34.79 18.69 44.76
CA GLN A 178 33.37 18.44 44.98
C GLN A 178 32.50 19.56 44.42
N ALA A 179 31.28 19.28 43.86
CA ALA A 179 29.98 19.64 44.45
C ALA A 179 28.80 19.40 43.51
N ALA A 180 27.81 18.80 44.10
CA ALA A 180 26.35 19.04 43.95
C ALA A 180 25.65 18.76 42.61
N GLY A 181 24.84 17.75 42.61
CA GLY A 181 23.40 17.67 42.40
C GLY A 181 22.83 18.47 41.23
N GLY A 182 22.30 17.76 40.27
CA GLY A 182 21.43 18.29 39.26
C GLY A 182 20.87 17.19 38.43
N ASP A 183 19.69 16.69 38.80
CA ASP A 183 18.84 15.84 37.97
C ASP A 183 18.65 16.50 36.60
N GLN A 184 19.32 16.02 35.60
CA GLN A 184 18.95 16.32 34.22
C GLN A 184 18.08 15.17 33.70
N ALA A 185 16.75 15.35 33.86
CA ALA A 185 15.77 14.68 33.05
C ALA A 185 16.14 14.89 31.57
N ALA A 186 16.38 13.83 30.87
CA ALA A 186 16.53 13.82 29.41
C ALA A 186 15.18 14.17 28.80
N GLY A 187 14.94 15.48 28.66
CA GLY A 187 13.83 16.04 27.89
C GLY A 187 14.15 15.88 26.41
N GLY A 188 13.67 14.82 25.80
CA GLY A 188 13.53 14.71 24.35
C GLY A 188 12.46 15.70 23.90
N GLY A 189 12.85 16.95 23.70
CA GLY A 189 12.00 17.97 23.06
C GLY A 189 11.80 17.59 21.60
N GLY A 190 10.71 16.91 21.30
CA GLY A 190 10.22 16.75 19.95
C GLY A 190 9.94 18.13 19.35
N ARG A 191 10.68 18.49 18.33
CA ARG A 191 10.32 19.62 17.45
C ARG A 191 8.98 19.27 16.81
N ALA A 192 7.92 19.91 17.27
CA ALA A 192 6.66 20.05 16.55
C ALA A 192 6.95 20.90 15.32
N GLY A 193 6.94 20.29 14.14
CA GLY A 193 7.12 21.00 12.88
C GLY A 193 7.98 20.20 11.90
N GLY A 194 7.39 19.27 11.20
CA GLY A 194 7.99 18.55 10.11
C GLY A 194 7.38 17.14 10.02
N GLY A 195 6.53 16.91 9.01
CA GLY A 195 5.92 15.61 8.72
C GLY A 195 6.99 14.55 8.44
N GLY A 196 7.50 13.93 9.49
CA GLY A 196 8.38 12.78 9.39
C GLY A 196 7.55 11.49 9.50
N MET A 197 7.87 10.48 8.69
CA MET A 197 7.34 9.13 8.89
C MET A 197 7.49 8.73 10.34
N THR A 198 6.45 8.17 10.94
CA THR A 198 6.54 7.56 12.26
C THR A 198 7.59 6.44 12.20
N GLN A 199 8.76 6.72 12.74
CA GLN A 199 9.84 5.76 12.80
C GLN A 199 9.64 4.92 14.06
N TYR A 200 9.33 3.64 13.88
CA TYR A 200 9.23 2.69 14.98
C TYR A 200 10.64 2.20 15.35
N ASP A 201 10.96 2.24 16.63
CA ASP A 201 12.19 1.65 17.19
C ASP A 201 11.90 0.21 17.64
N LEU A 202 11.77 -0.70 16.67
CA LEU A 202 11.46 -2.10 16.91
C LEU A 202 12.73 -2.90 17.23
N SER A 203 12.61 -3.86 18.15
CA SER A 203 13.70 -4.76 18.51
C SER A 203 13.21 -6.20 18.61
N ALA A 204 14.02 -7.16 18.15
CA ALA A 204 13.75 -8.58 18.34
C ALA A 204 13.73 -8.99 19.83
N ASP A 205 14.38 -8.18 20.71
CA ASP A 205 14.36 -8.42 22.16
C ASP A 205 13.02 -8.04 22.81
N LYS A 206 12.12 -7.40 22.05
CA LYS A 206 10.79 -6.99 22.48
C LYS A 206 9.72 -7.49 21.52
N PRO A 207 9.52 -8.79 21.39
CA PRO A 207 8.56 -9.35 20.46
C PRO A 207 7.12 -8.92 20.76
N GLU A 208 6.82 -8.51 21.98
CA GLU A 208 5.53 -7.92 22.38
C GLU A 208 5.26 -6.57 21.71
N GLU A 209 6.27 -5.89 21.15
CA GLU A 209 6.15 -4.61 20.44
C GLU A 209 6.17 -4.78 18.91
N LEU A 210 6.50 -5.97 18.38
CA LEU A 210 6.58 -6.23 16.94
C LEU A 210 5.18 -6.21 16.28
N PRO A 211 5.07 -5.75 15.03
CA PRO A 211 3.84 -5.89 14.26
C PRO A 211 3.67 -7.34 13.81
N TRP A 212 2.58 -7.95 14.22
CA TRP A 212 2.26 -9.34 13.93
C TRP A 212 1.09 -9.46 12.95
N LEU A 213 1.20 -10.38 12.01
CA LEU A 213 0.06 -10.99 11.34
C LEU A 213 -0.12 -12.40 11.91
N ILE A 214 -1.28 -12.65 12.47
CA ILE A 214 -1.70 -13.96 12.97
C ILE A 214 -2.54 -14.59 11.86
N LYS A 215 -2.17 -15.78 11.40
CA LYS A 215 -2.88 -16.57 10.39
C LYS A 215 -3.47 -17.81 11.06
N ILE A 216 -4.79 -17.82 11.17
CA ILE A 216 -5.52 -18.85 11.93
C ILE A 216 -5.47 -20.19 11.21
N ASP A 217 -5.45 -20.17 9.87
CA ASP A 217 -5.51 -21.34 9.00
C ASP A 217 -4.15 -21.79 8.42
N GLU A 218 -3.04 -21.12 8.77
CA GLU A 218 -1.72 -21.38 8.18
C GLU A 218 -1.29 -22.86 8.25
N TYR A 219 -1.52 -23.49 9.39
CA TYR A 219 -1.17 -24.91 9.63
C TYR A 219 -2.39 -25.81 9.82
N VAL A 220 -3.60 -25.25 9.84
CA VAL A 220 -4.87 -25.98 9.92
C VAL A 220 -5.84 -25.41 8.90
N GLU A 221 -5.84 -26.00 7.73
CA GLU A 221 -6.61 -25.56 6.57
C GLU A 221 -8.11 -25.41 6.86
N GLY A 222 -8.70 -24.31 6.39
CA GLY A 222 -10.12 -24.02 6.56
C GLY A 222 -10.53 -23.59 7.97
N ARG A 223 -9.60 -23.33 8.89
CA ARG A 223 -9.90 -22.83 10.23
C ARG A 223 -10.01 -21.31 10.25
N ALA A 224 -11.00 -20.81 11.00
CA ALA A 224 -11.19 -19.39 11.26
C ALA A 224 -11.55 -19.16 12.73
N TYR A 225 -11.37 -17.95 13.22
CA TYR A 225 -11.85 -17.50 14.53
C TYR A 225 -12.86 -16.35 14.32
N GLN A 226 -14.11 -16.61 14.66
CA GLN A 226 -15.24 -15.68 14.43
C GLN A 226 -15.35 -15.20 12.97
N GLY A 227 -15.02 -16.07 12.02
CA GLY A 227 -15.03 -15.76 10.58
C GLY A 227 -13.73 -15.17 10.06
N GLU A 228 -12.78 -14.80 10.91
CA GLU A 228 -11.50 -14.21 10.52
C GLU A 228 -10.41 -15.28 10.35
N ARG A 229 -9.66 -15.23 9.27
CA ARG A 229 -8.47 -16.05 9.07
C ARG A 229 -7.19 -15.31 9.43
N GLU A 230 -7.20 -14.01 9.31
CA GLU A 230 -6.04 -13.18 9.57
C GLU A 230 -6.36 -12.06 10.57
N ILE A 231 -5.50 -11.87 11.56
CA ILE A 231 -5.62 -10.80 12.55
C ILE A 231 -4.32 -9.99 12.54
N SER A 232 -4.43 -8.69 12.33
CA SER A 232 -3.29 -7.79 12.30
C SER A 232 -3.11 -7.07 13.63
N LEU A 233 -1.92 -7.15 14.23
CA LEU A 233 -1.52 -6.37 15.40
C LEU A 233 -0.54 -5.29 14.99
N ARG A 234 -0.92 -4.02 15.18
CA ARG A 234 -0.06 -2.88 14.86
C ARG A 234 1.16 -2.82 15.80
N PRO A 235 2.28 -2.20 15.38
CA PRO A 235 3.45 -2.08 16.24
C PRO A 235 3.14 -1.30 17.52
N GLY A 236 3.79 -1.62 18.63
CA GLY A 236 3.58 -1.03 19.95
C GLY A 236 4.83 -0.37 20.55
N ALA A 237 5.80 0.03 19.72
CA ALA A 237 7.05 0.62 20.19
C ALA A 237 6.84 2.02 20.78
N ASN A 238 7.63 2.37 21.81
CA ASN A 238 7.75 3.70 22.41
C ASN A 238 6.45 4.26 23.05
N ALA A 239 5.62 3.41 23.66
CA ALA A 239 4.38 3.82 24.30
C ALA A 239 3.42 4.61 23.36
N GLN A 240 3.66 4.58 22.06
CA GLN A 240 2.78 5.19 21.08
C GLN A 240 1.58 4.28 20.82
N VAL A 241 0.43 4.75 21.23
CA VAL A 241 -0.84 4.10 20.90
C VAL A 241 -1.28 4.62 19.54
N PRO A 242 -1.55 3.77 18.53
CA PRO A 242 -1.96 4.21 17.20
C PRO A 242 -3.42 4.69 17.18
N VAL A 243 -3.69 5.76 17.94
CA VAL A 243 -5.03 6.38 18.04
C VAL A 243 -5.44 7.10 16.76
N ASN A 244 -4.48 7.53 15.92
CA ASN A 244 -4.75 8.15 14.64
C ASN A 244 -5.45 7.19 13.68
N GLU A 245 -4.95 5.96 13.53
CA GLU A 245 -5.58 4.93 12.71
C GLU A 245 -6.96 4.56 13.24
N ALA A 246 -7.09 4.31 14.54
CA ALA A 246 -8.37 4.03 15.17
C ALA A 246 -9.39 5.17 14.99
N LEU A 247 -8.93 6.46 15.03
CA LEU A 247 -9.78 7.61 14.73
C LEU A 247 -10.24 7.60 13.27
N ALA A 248 -9.32 7.38 12.32
CA ALA A 248 -9.65 7.33 10.90
C ALA A 248 -10.70 6.25 10.62
N LEU A 249 -10.48 5.03 11.11
CA LEU A 249 -11.42 3.90 10.94
C LEU A 249 -12.78 4.20 11.56
N SER A 250 -12.82 4.77 12.79
CA SER A 250 -14.08 5.18 13.44
C SER A 250 -14.85 6.25 12.67
N LEU A 251 -14.15 7.18 12.02
CA LEU A 251 -14.79 8.22 11.21
C LEU A 251 -15.35 7.67 9.92
N ILE A 252 -14.60 6.82 9.21
CA ILE A 252 -15.02 6.19 7.95
C ILE A 252 -16.22 5.28 8.20
N ASP A 253 -16.14 4.33 9.14
CA ASP A 253 -17.25 3.45 9.53
C ASP A 253 -18.52 4.25 9.82
N GLY A 254 -18.37 5.36 10.51
CA GLY A 254 -19.49 6.22 10.84
C GLY A 254 -20.11 6.98 9.66
N THR A 255 -19.59 6.90 8.45
CA THR A 255 -20.24 7.39 7.22
C THR A 255 -21.05 6.32 6.51
N GLY A 256 -20.82 5.06 6.85
CA GLY A 256 -21.33 3.89 6.15
C GLY A 256 -20.43 3.43 5.00
N GLU A 257 -19.27 4.07 4.81
CA GLU A 257 -18.24 3.59 3.89
C GLU A 257 -17.51 2.37 4.50
N PRO A 258 -17.04 1.43 3.68
CA PRO A 258 -16.25 0.31 4.17
C PRO A 258 -14.99 0.74 4.92
N ALA A 259 -14.78 0.17 6.09
CA ALA A 259 -13.60 0.38 6.90
C ALA A 259 -13.20 -0.91 7.59
N GLU A 260 -11.89 -1.10 7.83
CA GLU A 260 -11.43 -2.21 8.65
C GLU A 260 -11.93 -2.05 10.08
N ARG A 261 -12.43 -3.12 10.66
CA ARG A 261 -12.79 -3.17 12.08
C ARG A 261 -11.53 -3.14 12.93
N TYR A 262 -11.62 -2.59 14.12
CA TYR A 262 -10.49 -2.49 15.04
C TYR A 262 -10.90 -2.68 16.50
N GLY A 263 -9.91 -2.98 17.35
CA GLY A 263 -10.07 -3.05 18.79
C GLY A 263 -8.72 -2.93 19.50
N PHE A 264 -8.73 -2.48 20.75
CA PHE A 264 -7.52 -2.49 21.56
C PHE A 264 -7.40 -3.81 22.33
N SER A 265 -6.22 -4.41 22.28
CA SER A 265 -5.91 -5.65 22.96
C SER A 265 -4.66 -5.53 23.84
N THR A 266 -4.57 -6.40 24.84
CA THR A 266 -3.34 -6.63 25.60
C THR A 266 -2.66 -7.86 25.01
N LEU A 267 -1.51 -7.69 24.40
CA LEU A 267 -0.70 -8.78 23.86
C LEU A 267 0.31 -9.25 24.89
N LYS A 268 0.35 -10.54 25.12
CA LYS A 268 1.42 -11.25 25.85
C LYS A 268 2.10 -12.22 24.91
N VAL A 269 3.43 -12.20 24.86
CA VAL A 269 4.24 -13.09 24.04
C VAL A 269 5.12 -13.93 24.93
N ASN A 270 4.98 -15.25 24.90
CA ASN A 270 5.69 -16.17 25.78
C ASN A 270 5.67 -15.67 27.24
N ASN A 271 6.83 -15.57 27.87
CA ASN A 271 7.00 -15.07 29.24
C ASN A 271 7.34 -13.57 29.31
N ARG A 272 7.09 -12.82 28.23
CA ARG A 272 7.38 -11.39 28.15
C ARG A 272 6.33 -10.54 28.88
N PRO A 273 6.67 -9.29 29.24
CA PRO A 273 5.66 -8.34 29.71
C PRO A 273 4.54 -8.16 28.67
N SER A 274 3.35 -7.83 29.16
CA SER A 274 2.24 -7.52 28.25
C SER A 274 2.37 -6.09 27.69
N ALA A 275 2.02 -5.92 26.41
CA ALA A 275 1.94 -4.62 25.74
C ALA A 275 0.53 -4.38 25.20
N VAL A 276 0.07 -3.12 25.23
CA VAL A 276 -1.21 -2.77 24.60
C VAL A 276 -1.00 -2.60 23.09
N ARG A 277 -1.91 -3.15 22.31
CA ARG A 277 -1.83 -3.20 20.84
C ARG A 277 -3.14 -2.78 20.22
N LEU A 278 -3.07 -2.08 19.09
CA LEU A 278 -4.22 -1.94 18.21
C LEU A 278 -4.29 -3.19 17.32
N MET A 279 -5.40 -3.87 17.41
CA MET A 279 -5.80 -4.96 16.52
C MET A 279 -6.64 -4.35 15.41
N VAL A 280 -6.32 -4.67 14.17
CA VAL A 280 -7.01 -4.16 12.97
C VAL A 280 -7.31 -5.34 12.05
N GLU A 281 -8.50 -5.36 11.50
CA GLU A 281 -8.89 -6.32 10.48
C GLU A 281 -7.92 -6.28 9.30
N ASN A 282 -7.55 -7.43 8.76
CA ASN A 282 -6.69 -7.46 7.58
C ASN A 282 -7.56 -7.57 6.33
N PRO A 283 -7.35 -6.73 5.30
CA PRO A 283 -8.04 -6.91 4.03
C PRO A 283 -7.60 -8.21 3.34
N ASP A 284 -8.35 -9.27 3.57
CA ASP A 284 -8.21 -10.61 3.01
C ASP A 284 -9.46 -11.01 2.20
N THR A 285 -9.65 -12.29 1.95
CA THR A 285 -10.81 -12.82 1.21
C THR A 285 -12.12 -12.52 1.93
N GLU A 286 -12.16 -12.74 3.24
CA GLU A 286 -13.36 -12.54 4.07
C GLU A 286 -13.77 -11.07 4.10
N TYR A 287 -12.81 -10.17 4.27
CA TYR A 287 -13.02 -8.73 4.16
C TYR A 287 -13.59 -8.36 2.79
N ALA A 288 -12.96 -8.85 1.70
CA ALA A 288 -13.36 -8.55 0.34
C ALA A 288 -14.81 -8.99 0.06
N GLU A 289 -15.21 -10.16 0.53
CA GLU A 289 -16.58 -10.67 0.40
C GLU A 289 -17.58 -9.89 1.24
N ALA A 290 -17.19 -9.45 2.43
CA ALA A 290 -18.06 -8.71 3.34
C ALA A 290 -18.36 -7.29 2.83
N VAL A 291 -17.38 -6.61 2.21
CA VAL A 291 -17.53 -5.19 1.83
C VAL A 291 -17.97 -4.98 0.39
N GLU A 292 -17.65 -5.91 -0.53
CA GLU A 292 -17.88 -5.74 -1.97
C GLU A 292 -18.81 -6.81 -2.58
N GLY A 293 -19.25 -7.80 -1.81
CA GLY A 293 -20.25 -8.80 -2.24
C GLY A 293 -19.87 -9.51 -3.55
N GLU A 294 -20.60 -9.22 -4.65
CA GLU A 294 -20.38 -9.84 -5.96
C GLU A 294 -19.17 -9.29 -6.74
N SER A 295 -18.36 -8.42 -6.13
CA SER A 295 -17.18 -7.84 -6.77
C SER A 295 -15.95 -8.74 -6.67
N VAL A 296 -15.02 -8.54 -7.60
CA VAL A 296 -13.64 -9.03 -7.47
C VAL A 296 -12.81 -7.93 -6.87
N VAL A 297 -12.11 -8.22 -5.78
CA VAL A 297 -11.30 -7.22 -5.07
C VAL A 297 -9.82 -7.44 -5.35
N TYR A 298 -9.15 -6.38 -5.77
CA TYR A 298 -7.73 -6.35 -6.07
C TYR A 298 -7.02 -5.40 -5.11
N LYS A 299 -6.04 -5.91 -4.39
CA LYS A 299 -5.20 -5.13 -3.47
C LYS A 299 -3.96 -4.65 -4.20
N ALA A 300 -3.70 -3.34 -4.19
CA ALA A 300 -2.47 -2.79 -4.74
C ALA A 300 -1.26 -3.18 -3.89
N ARG A 301 -0.13 -3.44 -4.55
CA ARG A 301 1.15 -3.76 -3.89
C ARG A 301 2.02 -2.51 -3.81
N ALA A 302 2.70 -2.28 -2.69
CA ALA A 302 3.56 -1.11 -2.48
C ALA A 302 4.65 -0.95 -3.56
N GLY A 303 5.23 -2.05 -4.04
CA GLY A 303 6.20 -2.05 -5.14
C GLY A 303 5.60 -2.01 -6.56
N GLY A 304 4.26 -2.04 -6.66
CA GLY A 304 3.55 -2.09 -7.93
C GLY A 304 3.39 -0.73 -8.61
N THR A 305 2.80 -0.74 -9.80
CA THR A 305 2.49 0.46 -10.57
C THR A 305 1.07 0.38 -11.14
N PHE A 306 0.38 1.52 -11.17
CA PHE A 306 -0.87 1.68 -11.90
C PHE A 306 -0.57 2.18 -13.33
N ALA A 307 0.00 1.28 -14.15
CA ALA A 307 0.35 1.56 -15.54
C ALA A 307 -0.03 0.36 -16.42
N TYR A 308 -0.25 0.62 -17.71
CA TYR A 308 -0.49 -0.43 -18.68
C TYR A 308 0.80 -1.24 -18.93
N GLN A 309 0.76 -2.54 -18.66
CA GLN A 309 1.90 -3.46 -18.77
C GLN A 309 1.76 -4.45 -19.95
N GLY A 310 0.89 -4.12 -20.91
CA GLY A 310 0.57 -4.98 -22.05
C GLY A 310 -0.70 -5.82 -21.85
N ASP A 311 -1.08 -6.57 -22.88
CA ASP A 311 -2.36 -7.32 -22.95
C ASP A 311 -2.28 -8.73 -22.31
N ASP A 312 -1.45 -8.90 -21.28
CA ASP A 312 -1.34 -10.13 -20.50
C ASP A 312 -1.66 -9.85 -19.03
N PRO A 313 -2.82 -10.32 -18.52
CA PRO A 313 -3.24 -10.06 -17.14
C PRO A 313 -2.23 -10.54 -16.09
N SER A 314 -1.47 -11.61 -16.35
CA SER A 314 -0.50 -12.15 -15.40
C SER A 314 0.64 -11.17 -15.09
N LYS A 315 0.93 -10.22 -15.98
CA LYS A 315 1.95 -9.18 -15.72
C LYS A 315 1.55 -8.20 -14.62
N TYR A 316 0.26 -8.12 -14.31
CA TYR A 316 -0.28 -7.23 -13.29
C TYR A 316 -0.21 -7.82 -11.88
N GLU A 317 0.15 -9.11 -11.72
CA GLU A 317 0.35 -9.76 -10.43
C GLU A 317 1.48 -9.13 -9.60
N THR A 318 2.45 -8.50 -10.27
CA THR A 318 3.50 -7.73 -9.59
C THR A 318 2.99 -6.42 -8.98
N SER A 319 1.87 -5.90 -9.47
CA SER A 319 1.27 -4.63 -9.06
C SER A 319 0.01 -4.80 -8.21
N PHE A 320 -0.71 -5.91 -8.40
CA PHE A 320 -1.97 -6.18 -7.72
C PHE A 320 -2.03 -7.64 -7.25
N ARG A 321 -2.65 -7.85 -6.10
CA ARG A 321 -3.05 -9.16 -5.60
C ARG A 321 -4.57 -9.25 -5.66
N GLN A 322 -5.09 -10.28 -6.27
CA GLN A 322 -6.51 -10.61 -6.21
C GLN A 322 -6.83 -11.24 -4.84
N LEU A 323 -7.83 -10.73 -4.12
CA LEU A 323 -8.17 -11.19 -2.78
C LEU A 323 -9.23 -12.29 -2.77
N ASN A 324 -10.19 -12.25 -3.69
CA ASN A 324 -11.30 -13.22 -3.76
C ASN A 324 -11.53 -13.67 -5.20
N LYS A 325 -12.40 -14.67 -5.40
CA LYS A 325 -12.78 -15.24 -6.71
C LYS A 325 -11.57 -15.66 -7.56
N VAL A 326 -10.46 -16.03 -6.91
CA VAL A 326 -9.25 -16.53 -7.56
C VAL A 326 -9.58 -17.85 -8.27
N GLY A 327 -9.13 -18.01 -9.53
CA GLY A 327 -9.45 -19.16 -10.36
C GLY A 327 -10.74 -19.06 -11.17
N SER A 328 -11.69 -18.21 -10.77
CA SER A 328 -12.90 -17.88 -11.55
C SER A 328 -12.80 -16.54 -12.26
N GLN A 329 -12.01 -15.62 -11.73
CA GLN A 329 -11.71 -14.29 -12.27
C GLN A 329 -10.19 -14.08 -12.30
N ASP A 330 -9.73 -13.05 -13.02
CA ASP A 330 -8.32 -12.68 -13.13
C ASP A 330 -8.12 -11.15 -13.09
N LEU A 331 -6.92 -10.69 -13.42
CA LEU A 331 -6.54 -9.27 -13.44
C LEU A 331 -6.91 -8.56 -14.77
N GLU A 332 -7.67 -9.19 -15.67
CA GLU A 332 -8.08 -8.56 -16.93
C GLU A 332 -8.86 -7.24 -16.74
N PRO A 333 -9.78 -7.11 -15.75
CA PRO A 333 -10.44 -5.83 -15.50
C PRO A 333 -9.44 -4.71 -15.17
N VAL A 334 -8.44 -4.98 -14.32
CA VAL A 334 -7.39 -4.01 -13.96
C VAL A 334 -6.54 -3.64 -15.19
N MET A 335 -6.17 -4.62 -16.01
CA MET A 335 -5.47 -4.40 -17.27
C MET A 335 -6.26 -3.48 -18.20
N LYS A 336 -7.56 -3.71 -18.35
CA LYS A 336 -8.44 -2.87 -19.19
C LYS A 336 -8.54 -1.44 -18.64
N LEU A 337 -8.69 -1.29 -17.32
CA LEU A 337 -8.75 0.02 -16.68
C LEU A 337 -7.46 0.81 -16.89
N THR A 338 -6.29 0.22 -16.58
CA THR A 338 -5.00 0.89 -16.72
C THR A 338 -4.72 1.26 -18.18
N LYS A 339 -5.02 0.36 -19.13
CA LYS A 339 -4.92 0.62 -20.57
C LYS A 339 -5.77 1.82 -21.00
N TRP A 340 -7.01 1.87 -20.53
CA TRP A 340 -7.92 2.96 -20.87
C TRP A 340 -7.50 4.28 -20.23
N VAL A 341 -7.14 4.28 -18.96
CA VAL A 341 -6.67 5.49 -18.25
C VAL A 341 -5.43 6.08 -18.93
N GLU A 342 -4.49 5.25 -19.38
CA GLU A 342 -3.27 5.72 -20.02
C GLU A 342 -3.50 6.25 -21.44
N ASN A 343 -4.38 5.62 -22.22
CA ASN A 343 -4.52 5.92 -23.66
C ASN A 343 -5.68 6.86 -24.00
N SER A 344 -6.63 7.11 -23.08
CA SER A 344 -7.74 8.03 -23.33
C SER A 344 -7.27 9.49 -23.31
N SER A 345 -7.80 10.31 -24.23
CA SER A 345 -7.66 11.77 -24.13
C SER A 345 -8.42 12.32 -22.92
N ASP A 346 -8.10 13.54 -22.46
CA ASP A 346 -8.81 14.16 -21.33
C ASP A 346 -10.31 14.32 -21.60
N LYS A 347 -10.67 14.61 -22.85
CA LYS A 347 -12.07 14.68 -23.26
C LYS A 347 -12.79 13.34 -23.15
N GLU A 348 -12.15 12.24 -23.56
CA GLU A 348 -12.69 10.89 -23.45
C GLU A 348 -12.73 10.43 -22.00
N PHE A 349 -11.70 10.76 -21.21
CA PHE A 349 -11.67 10.46 -19.80
C PHE A 349 -12.82 11.17 -19.05
N ALA A 350 -12.99 12.48 -19.28
CA ALA A 350 -14.07 13.25 -18.68
C ALA A 350 -15.48 12.76 -19.08
N ALA A 351 -15.63 12.27 -20.31
CA ALA A 351 -16.94 11.83 -20.83
C ALA A 351 -17.30 10.39 -20.43
N ASN A 352 -16.33 9.53 -20.11
CA ASN A 352 -16.54 8.09 -19.98
C ASN A 352 -15.99 7.47 -18.70
N LEU A 353 -15.45 8.25 -17.74
CA LEU A 353 -14.94 7.69 -16.48
C LEU A 353 -16.00 6.86 -15.76
N ASP A 354 -17.26 7.32 -15.79
CA ASP A 354 -18.39 6.64 -15.16
C ASP A 354 -18.74 5.28 -15.77
N THR A 355 -18.18 4.96 -16.95
CA THR A 355 -18.31 3.62 -17.56
C THR A 355 -17.37 2.60 -16.90
N TYR A 356 -16.25 3.07 -16.35
CA TYR A 356 -15.20 2.22 -15.77
C TYR A 356 -15.15 2.26 -14.25
N VAL A 357 -15.48 3.41 -13.67
CA VAL A 357 -15.34 3.66 -12.23
C VAL A 357 -16.65 4.22 -11.70
N ASP A 358 -17.05 3.82 -10.50
CA ASP A 358 -18.07 4.52 -9.74
C ASP A 358 -17.50 5.86 -9.30
N VAL A 359 -17.91 6.93 -9.98
CA VAL A 359 -17.36 8.28 -9.80
C VAL A 359 -17.69 8.84 -8.42
N ASP A 360 -18.87 8.53 -7.88
CA ASP A 360 -19.26 8.98 -6.54
C ASP A 360 -18.41 8.29 -5.46
N SER A 361 -18.25 6.96 -5.54
CA SER A 361 -17.35 6.19 -4.65
C SER A 361 -15.92 6.71 -4.71
N PHE A 362 -15.41 6.96 -5.93
CA PHE A 362 -14.05 7.47 -6.11
C PHE A 362 -13.87 8.89 -5.55
N ALA A 363 -14.86 9.77 -5.73
CA ALA A 363 -14.85 11.11 -5.14
C ALA A 363 -14.83 11.05 -3.61
N HIS A 364 -15.62 10.16 -2.99
CA HIS A 364 -15.60 9.93 -1.55
C HIS A 364 -14.25 9.40 -1.07
N TYR A 365 -13.67 8.42 -1.79
CA TYR A 365 -12.33 7.92 -1.47
C TYR A 365 -11.29 9.07 -1.46
N VAL A 366 -11.19 9.85 -2.54
CA VAL A 366 -10.20 10.94 -2.66
C VAL A 366 -10.42 12.01 -1.59
N ALA A 367 -11.68 12.39 -1.33
CA ALA A 367 -12.02 13.36 -0.29
C ALA A 367 -11.70 12.85 1.11
N THR A 368 -11.95 11.56 1.39
CA THR A 368 -11.59 10.92 2.67
C THR A 368 -10.08 10.99 2.92
N GLN A 369 -9.26 10.63 1.92
CA GLN A 369 -7.80 10.68 2.06
C GLN A 369 -7.29 12.09 2.35
N ASN A 370 -7.82 13.11 1.66
CA ASN A 370 -7.48 14.49 1.91
C ASN A 370 -7.96 14.96 3.31
N LEU A 371 -9.20 14.72 3.67
CA LEU A 371 -9.77 15.12 4.96
C LEU A 371 -9.02 14.51 6.14
N LEU A 372 -8.63 13.25 6.04
CA LEU A 372 -7.85 12.53 7.05
C LEU A 372 -6.34 12.84 6.98
N MET A 373 -5.90 13.69 6.05
CA MET A 373 -4.49 14.02 5.84
C MET A 373 -3.62 12.78 5.68
N ASN A 374 -4.09 11.83 4.85
CA ASN A 374 -3.37 10.61 4.54
C ASN A 374 -2.51 10.80 3.29
N PHE A 375 -1.19 10.93 3.46
CA PHE A 375 -0.28 11.03 2.33
C PHE A 375 0.12 9.66 1.72
N ASP A 376 -0.21 8.57 2.42
CA ASP A 376 0.09 7.20 1.97
C ASP A 376 -1.15 6.51 1.39
N ASP A 377 -1.89 7.24 0.59
CA ASP A 377 -3.05 6.75 -0.17
C ASP A 377 -2.61 6.03 -1.46
N MET A 378 -3.49 5.93 -2.46
CA MET A 378 -3.20 5.30 -3.75
C MET A 378 -2.02 5.92 -4.50
N ALA A 379 -1.72 7.21 -4.27
CA ALA A 379 -0.59 7.93 -4.86
C ALA A 379 0.65 7.87 -3.98
N GLY A 380 0.50 7.49 -2.72
CA GLY A 380 1.58 7.40 -1.74
C GLY A 380 2.53 6.22 -1.96
N PRO A 381 3.62 6.16 -1.20
CA PRO A 381 4.62 5.10 -1.33
C PRO A 381 4.09 3.70 -0.98
N GLY A 382 3.12 3.58 -0.06
CA GLY A 382 2.49 2.31 0.33
C GLY A 382 1.43 1.83 -0.65
N LYS A 383 0.88 2.74 -1.48
CA LYS A 383 -0.23 2.45 -2.41
C LYS A 383 -1.40 1.74 -1.71
N ASN A 384 -1.85 2.35 -0.60
CA ASN A 384 -2.84 1.76 0.30
C ASN A 384 -4.26 1.93 -0.24
N TYR A 385 -4.62 1.14 -1.27
CA TYR A 385 -5.95 1.09 -1.83
C TYR A 385 -6.32 -0.29 -2.34
N LEU A 386 -7.63 -0.53 -2.43
CA LEU A 386 -8.23 -1.69 -3.06
C LEU A 386 -9.09 -1.23 -4.23
N LEU A 387 -9.20 -2.07 -5.25
CA LEU A 387 -10.12 -1.91 -6.38
C LEU A 387 -11.18 -3.00 -6.33
N GLY A 388 -12.41 -2.65 -6.08
CA GLY A 388 -13.57 -3.56 -6.16
C GLY A 388 -14.18 -3.50 -7.55
N TYR A 389 -14.12 -4.58 -8.33
CA TYR A 389 -14.73 -4.66 -9.65
C TYR A 389 -16.06 -5.39 -9.58
N ASP A 390 -17.15 -4.64 -9.63
CA ASP A 390 -18.51 -5.20 -9.62
C ASP A 390 -18.80 -6.00 -10.89
N LEU A 391 -19.14 -7.27 -10.72
CA LEU A 391 -19.36 -8.19 -11.85
C LEU A 391 -20.68 -7.91 -12.60
N ASN A 392 -21.60 -7.15 -12.03
CA ASN A 392 -22.88 -6.79 -12.67
C ASN A 392 -22.76 -5.47 -13.44
N THR A 393 -22.27 -4.41 -12.78
CA THR A 393 -22.15 -3.07 -13.37
C THR A 393 -20.92 -2.90 -14.22
N LYS A 394 -19.89 -3.74 -14.02
CA LYS A 394 -18.56 -3.67 -14.67
C LYS A 394 -17.80 -2.39 -14.34
N LYS A 395 -18.08 -1.79 -13.17
CA LYS A 395 -17.40 -0.60 -12.69
C LYS A 395 -16.50 -0.93 -11.50
N PHE A 396 -15.50 -0.11 -11.32
CA PHE A 396 -14.62 -0.16 -10.15
C PHE A 396 -15.11 0.78 -9.05
N SER A 397 -15.16 0.29 -7.82
CA SER A 397 -15.08 1.08 -6.59
C SER A 397 -13.62 1.20 -6.15
N VAL A 398 -13.30 2.23 -5.37
CA VAL A 398 -11.97 2.40 -4.77
C VAL A 398 -12.12 2.50 -3.26
N LEU A 399 -11.47 1.59 -2.54
CA LEU A 399 -11.49 1.53 -1.09
C LEU A 399 -10.10 1.83 -0.54
N GLY A 400 -10.06 2.53 0.59
CA GLY A 400 -8.81 2.73 1.34
C GLY A 400 -8.58 1.62 2.35
N TRP A 401 -7.32 1.46 2.75
CA TRP A 401 -6.88 0.60 3.85
C TRP A 401 -5.56 1.11 4.41
N ASP A 402 -5.13 0.61 5.59
CA ASP A 402 -3.88 0.98 6.27
C ASP A 402 -3.76 2.49 6.58
N TYR A 403 -4.66 2.98 7.41
CA TYR A 403 -4.76 4.41 7.79
C TYR A 403 -3.76 4.83 8.88
N ASN A 404 -2.68 4.09 9.06
CA ASN A 404 -1.67 4.30 10.12
C ASN A 404 -0.89 5.63 9.98
N LEU A 405 -0.89 6.25 8.79
CA LEU A 405 -0.21 7.52 8.51
C LEU A 405 -1.16 8.72 8.37
N THR A 406 -2.41 8.58 8.82
CA THR A 406 -3.39 9.67 8.85
C THR A 406 -3.06 10.73 9.89
N PHE A 407 -3.65 11.92 9.73
CA PHE A 407 -3.49 13.10 10.60
C PHE A 407 -2.05 13.59 10.74
N SER A 408 -1.20 13.32 9.72
CA SER A 408 0.22 13.66 9.72
C SER A 408 0.60 14.82 8.79
N GLY A 409 -0.36 15.40 8.07
CA GLY A 409 -0.17 16.50 7.14
C GLY A 409 -0.40 17.89 7.73
N ASP A 410 -0.53 18.89 6.84
CA ASP A 410 -0.92 20.25 7.20
C ASP A 410 -2.42 20.31 7.51
N ALA A 411 -2.75 20.55 8.76
CA ALA A 411 -4.14 20.67 9.20
C ALA A 411 -4.92 21.83 8.55
N THR A 412 -4.25 22.77 7.90
CA THR A 412 -4.86 23.92 7.22
C THR A 412 -5.10 23.70 5.73
N ALA A 413 -4.59 22.60 5.16
CA ALA A 413 -4.73 22.28 3.75
C ALA A 413 -6.22 22.16 3.34
N GLY A 414 -6.56 22.70 2.18
CA GLY A 414 -7.92 22.66 1.61
C GLY A 414 -8.15 21.45 0.70
N PRO A 415 -9.30 21.39 0.03
CA PRO A 415 -9.62 20.29 -0.88
C PRO A 415 -8.69 20.19 -2.11
N ASP A 416 -8.14 21.32 -2.56
CA ASP A 416 -7.27 21.40 -3.74
C ASP A 416 -5.77 21.25 -3.40
N ASP A 417 -5.43 21.15 -2.11
CA ASP A 417 -4.04 20.99 -1.69
C ASP A 417 -3.61 19.52 -1.71
N GLU A 418 -2.42 19.27 -2.26
CA GLU A 418 -1.84 17.93 -2.24
C GLU A 418 -1.30 17.57 -0.86
N MET A 419 -1.66 16.37 -0.39
CA MET A 419 -1.07 15.81 0.82
C MET A 419 0.32 15.24 0.49
N SER A 420 1.37 15.95 0.93
CA SER A 420 2.76 15.52 0.73
C SER A 420 3.49 15.35 2.06
N MET A 421 4.49 14.48 2.05
CA MET A 421 5.34 14.17 3.20
C MET A 421 6.40 15.26 3.42
N GLY A 422 6.00 16.44 3.84
CA GLY A 422 6.91 17.54 4.11
C GLY A 422 6.15 18.86 3.99
N GLY A 423 5.78 19.44 5.10
CA GLY A 423 5.04 20.70 5.16
C GLY A 423 5.74 21.83 4.40
N GLY A 424 5.47 21.91 3.12
CA GLY A 424 5.79 23.00 2.24
C GLY A 424 4.69 23.01 1.21
N GLY A 425 3.72 23.93 1.37
CA GLY A 425 2.65 24.14 0.42
C GLY A 425 3.22 24.34 -1.00
N GLY A 426 3.21 23.27 -1.78
CA GLY A 426 3.42 23.31 -3.20
C GLY A 426 2.05 23.44 -3.86
N GLY A 427 1.68 24.68 -4.18
CA GLY A 427 0.48 24.94 -4.95
C GLY A 427 0.51 24.18 -6.27
N ARG A 428 -0.64 23.78 -6.70
CA ARG A 428 -0.95 23.11 -7.98
C ARG A 428 -0.15 23.71 -9.14
N PRO A 429 0.59 22.96 -9.97
CA PRO A 429 1.04 23.45 -11.26
C PRO A 429 -0.17 23.43 -12.21
N GLY A 430 -0.98 24.48 -12.22
CA GLY A 430 -2.12 24.56 -13.14
C GLY A 430 -3.17 25.60 -12.80
N GLY A 431 -3.04 26.35 -11.70
CA GLY A 431 -3.92 27.48 -11.42
C GLY A 431 -3.75 28.55 -12.50
N ARG A 432 -4.80 28.82 -13.27
CA ARG A 432 -4.92 29.98 -14.17
C ARG A 432 -4.52 31.26 -13.46
N ALA A 433 -3.27 31.70 -13.65
CA ALA A 433 -2.89 33.07 -13.36
C ALA A 433 -3.58 33.98 -14.37
N GLY A 434 -4.54 34.77 -13.88
CA GLY A 434 -5.03 35.93 -14.59
C GLY A 434 -3.84 36.83 -14.98
N GLN A 435 -3.80 37.23 -16.25
CA GLN A 435 -2.87 38.22 -16.77
C GLN A 435 -2.96 39.51 -15.97
N ASP A 436 -1.89 39.86 -15.28
CA ASP A 436 -1.46 41.26 -15.25
C ASP A 436 0.04 41.38 -14.90
N GLY A 437 0.76 42.08 -15.81
CA GLY A 437 1.85 43.02 -15.66
C GLY A 437 3.17 42.62 -14.99
N GLY A 438 4.15 42.17 -15.78
CA GLY A 438 5.49 42.77 -15.81
C GLY A 438 6.43 42.61 -14.63
N GLN A 439 7.49 41.78 -14.80
CA GLN A 439 8.90 42.24 -14.70
C GLN A 439 9.89 41.11 -15.05
N THR A 440 10.78 41.42 -15.96
CA THR A 440 11.92 40.61 -16.44
C THR A 440 12.97 40.43 -15.34
N GLY A 441 13.37 39.18 -15.09
CA GLY A 441 14.57 38.86 -14.32
C GLY A 441 15.24 37.61 -14.92
N ASP A 442 16.51 37.77 -15.33
CA ASP A 442 17.34 36.81 -16.04
C ASP A 442 17.46 35.45 -15.37
N ALA A 443 17.28 34.38 -16.16
CA ALA A 443 17.59 33.01 -15.81
C ALA A 443 19.07 32.71 -16.13
N PRO A 444 19.77 31.92 -15.27
CA PRO A 444 21.10 31.40 -15.59
C PRO A 444 20.99 30.22 -16.57
N GLN A 445 21.65 30.34 -17.69
CA GLN A 445 21.90 29.26 -18.67
C GLN A 445 22.87 28.24 -18.09
N GLY A 446 22.60 26.96 -18.32
CA GLY A 446 23.58 25.88 -18.22
C GLY A 446 23.12 24.58 -17.57
N MET A 447 22.35 23.78 -18.30
CA MET A 447 22.31 22.32 -18.07
C MET A 447 22.51 21.61 -19.42
N PRO A 448 23.41 20.61 -19.49
CA PRO A 448 23.64 19.86 -20.72
C PRO A 448 22.52 18.82 -20.97
N ASP A 449 22.21 18.70 -22.25
CA ASP A 449 21.25 17.79 -22.88
C ASP A 449 21.60 16.31 -22.62
N MET A 450 20.70 15.56 -22.03
CA MET A 450 20.86 14.13 -21.68
C MET A 450 20.25 13.19 -22.72
N ALA A 451 20.35 13.48 -23.99
CA ALA A 451 19.79 12.67 -25.07
C ALA A 451 20.71 11.59 -25.65
N ASN A 452 21.85 11.24 -25.02
CA ASN A 452 22.73 10.20 -25.55
C ASN A 452 23.43 9.41 -24.43
N MET A 453 22.80 8.33 -23.94
CA MET A 453 23.49 7.24 -23.24
C MET A 453 23.06 5.88 -23.80
N PRO A 454 23.99 4.95 -24.03
CA PRO A 454 23.70 3.65 -24.64
C PRO A 454 23.08 2.67 -23.65
N GLU A 455 22.11 1.89 -24.15
CA GLU A 455 21.43 0.81 -23.44
C GLU A 455 22.38 -0.32 -23.06
N THR A 456 22.33 -0.77 -21.81
CA THR A 456 22.98 -1.99 -21.34
C THR A 456 22.00 -3.17 -21.33
N PRO A 457 22.41 -4.39 -21.72
CA PRO A 457 21.52 -5.52 -21.92
C PRO A 457 21.09 -6.16 -20.62
N ALA A 458 19.81 -6.58 -20.58
CA ALA A 458 19.16 -7.30 -19.49
C ALA A 458 19.80 -8.67 -19.23
N GLY A 459 20.23 -8.90 -18.00
CA GLY A 459 20.70 -10.21 -17.51
C GLY A 459 19.56 -11.03 -16.92
N ALA A 460 19.49 -12.29 -17.27
CA ALA A 460 18.50 -13.27 -16.88
C ALA A 460 18.54 -13.57 -15.36
N GLY A 461 17.42 -13.38 -14.67
CA GLY A 461 17.20 -13.82 -13.29
C GLY A 461 16.49 -15.18 -13.28
N GLY A 462 17.01 -16.11 -12.49
CA GLY A 462 16.43 -17.43 -12.25
C GLY A 462 15.22 -17.38 -11.30
N PRO A 463 14.43 -18.49 -11.22
CA PRO A 463 13.17 -18.50 -10.49
C PRO A 463 13.39 -18.62 -8.97
N GLY A 464 13.03 -17.59 -8.22
CA GLY A 464 12.96 -17.61 -6.76
C GLY A 464 11.54 -17.93 -6.30
N ALA A 465 11.44 -18.78 -5.29
CA ALA A 465 10.20 -19.27 -4.70
C ALA A 465 9.28 -18.13 -4.24
N ALA A 466 8.03 -18.18 -4.67
CA ALA A 466 7.00 -17.25 -4.27
C ALA A 466 6.52 -17.58 -2.86
N GLY A 467 6.92 -16.76 -1.88
CA GLY A 467 6.23 -16.70 -0.59
C GLY A 467 4.91 -15.95 -0.77
N ASP A 468 3.84 -16.54 -0.29
CA ASP A 468 2.47 -16.01 -0.32
C ASP A 468 2.40 -14.79 0.60
N ASP A 469 2.14 -13.63 0.09
CA ASP A 469 2.27 -12.26 0.64
C ASP A 469 3.61 -11.54 0.42
N GLY A 470 4.23 -11.77 -0.72
CA GLY A 470 5.43 -11.08 -1.16
C GLY A 470 5.25 -9.57 -1.36
N ASP A 471 5.10 -8.83 -0.28
CA ASP A 471 5.49 -7.42 -0.17
C ASP A 471 7.02 -7.33 0.00
N GLY A 472 7.72 -8.17 -0.75
CA GLY A 472 9.16 -8.08 -0.90
C GLY A 472 9.48 -6.82 -1.70
N ALA A 473 9.72 -5.71 -1.02
CA ALA A 473 10.37 -4.57 -1.62
C ALA A 473 11.81 -4.97 -1.98
N GLN A 474 11.97 -5.65 -3.12
CA GLN A 474 13.25 -5.56 -3.82
C GLN A 474 13.45 -4.10 -4.16
N ALA A 475 14.59 -3.57 -3.76
CA ALA A 475 15.02 -2.21 -4.02
C ALA A 475 14.69 -1.85 -5.48
N ALA A 476 13.65 -1.06 -5.66
CA ALA A 476 13.36 -0.41 -6.93
C ALA A 476 14.61 0.40 -7.29
N GLY A 477 15.22 0.06 -8.41
CA GLY A 477 16.35 0.77 -8.97
C GLY A 477 15.99 2.25 -9.09
N ARG A 478 17.00 3.07 -8.82
CA ARG A 478 17.03 4.52 -8.95
C ARG A 478 16.12 5.03 -10.08
N GLY A 479 15.06 5.75 -9.72
CA GLY A 479 14.20 6.43 -10.69
C GLY A 479 12.74 6.59 -10.27
N GLY A 480 12.29 5.97 -9.18
CA GLY A 480 10.96 6.19 -8.64
C GLY A 480 10.91 7.51 -7.86
N GLY A 481 10.80 8.63 -8.56
CA GLY A 481 10.21 9.84 -8.00
C GLY A 481 8.82 9.48 -7.49
N MET A 482 8.30 10.20 -6.49
CA MET A 482 6.93 10.10 -6.01
C MET A 482 6.02 10.24 -7.23
N SER A 483 5.79 9.13 -7.93
CA SER A 483 4.97 9.09 -9.13
C SER A 483 3.55 9.04 -8.63
N GLY A 484 2.80 10.09 -8.88
CA GLY A 484 1.39 10.15 -8.60
C GLY A 484 0.61 8.97 -9.20
N HIS A 485 -0.68 8.94 -9.00
CA HIS A 485 -1.54 7.90 -9.52
C HIS A 485 -2.38 8.45 -10.69
N ALA A 486 -2.16 7.96 -11.90
CA ALA A 486 -2.74 8.53 -13.12
C ALA A 486 -4.26 8.71 -13.06
N LEU A 487 -5.00 7.75 -12.46
CA LEU A 487 -6.45 7.88 -12.28
C LEU A 487 -6.81 9.06 -11.35
N LYS A 488 -6.12 9.19 -10.21
CA LYS A 488 -6.35 10.27 -9.22
C LYS A 488 -5.95 11.63 -9.78
N GLU A 489 -4.78 11.72 -10.42
CA GLU A 489 -4.28 12.97 -11.01
C GLU A 489 -5.22 13.51 -12.08
N ARG A 490 -5.69 12.63 -12.99
CA ARG A 490 -6.63 13.02 -14.04
C ARG A 490 -8.00 13.39 -13.49
N PHE A 491 -8.47 12.68 -12.46
CA PHE A 491 -9.72 13.02 -11.79
C PHE A 491 -9.67 14.41 -11.14
N LEU A 492 -8.62 14.70 -10.38
CA LEU A 492 -8.44 16.00 -9.73
C LEU A 492 -8.03 17.12 -10.70
N GLY A 493 -7.45 16.78 -11.86
CA GLY A 493 -6.95 17.74 -12.85
C GLY A 493 -8.00 18.24 -13.83
N LEU A 494 -9.19 17.63 -13.90
CA LEU A 494 -10.21 17.95 -14.89
C LEU A 494 -11.45 18.59 -14.23
N ASP A 495 -11.82 19.78 -14.67
CA ASP A 495 -13.00 20.56 -14.19
C ASP A 495 -14.30 19.75 -14.22
N ALA A 496 -14.38 18.72 -15.06
CA ALA A 496 -15.56 17.85 -15.18
C ALA A 496 -15.94 17.13 -13.87
N PHE A 497 -14.97 16.92 -12.97
CA PHE A 497 -15.16 16.19 -11.71
C PHE A 497 -15.19 17.10 -10.49
N ASP A 498 -14.95 18.41 -10.64
CA ASP A 498 -14.92 19.36 -9.51
C ASP A 498 -16.21 19.33 -8.69
N ALA A 499 -17.35 19.29 -9.35
CA ALA A 499 -18.64 19.33 -8.64
C ALA A 499 -18.90 18.07 -7.80
N VAL A 500 -18.58 16.87 -8.29
CA VAL A 500 -18.76 15.62 -7.55
C VAL A 500 -17.75 15.52 -6.43
N TYR A 501 -16.50 15.91 -6.67
CA TYR A 501 -15.45 15.92 -5.63
C TYR A 501 -15.77 16.91 -4.50
N LYS A 502 -16.13 18.16 -4.83
CA LYS A 502 -16.50 19.16 -3.83
C LYS A 502 -17.71 18.73 -3.01
N LYS A 503 -18.72 18.13 -3.65
CA LYS A 503 -19.88 17.61 -2.93
C LYS A 503 -19.48 16.50 -1.96
N ALA A 504 -18.69 15.51 -2.39
CA ALA A 504 -18.19 14.44 -1.52
C ALA A 504 -17.36 15.00 -0.35
N TYR A 505 -16.52 15.99 -0.62
CA TYR A 505 -15.69 16.65 0.39
C TYR A 505 -16.53 17.38 1.44
N GLN A 506 -17.57 18.13 1.02
CA GLN A 506 -18.49 18.85 1.91
C GLN A 506 -19.30 17.88 2.78
N ASP A 507 -19.87 16.83 2.17
CA ASP A 507 -20.62 15.80 2.89
C ASP A 507 -19.76 15.11 3.97
N LEU A 508 -18.52 14.77 3.64
CA LEU A 508 -17.58 14.13 4.57
C LEU A 508 -17.04 15.10 5.62
N TYR A 509 -16.77 16.36 5.26
CA TYR A 509 -16.38 17.38 6.23
C TYR A 509 -17.47 17.55 7.30
N GLU A 510 -18.73 17.65 6.90
CA GLU A 510 -19.86 17.71 7.83
C GLU A 510 -19.90 16.48 8.74
N LYS A 511 -19.79 15.28 8.16
CA LYS A 511 -19.83 14.01 8.91
C LYS A 511 -18.66 13.85 9.88
N PHE A 512 -17.43 14.22 9.47
CA PHE A 512 -16.23 13.99 10.27
C PHE A 512 -16.01 15.08 11.32
N PHE A 513 -16.09 16.37 10.90
CA PHE A 513 -15.58 17.48 11.67
C PHE A 513 -16.68 18.44 12.16
N ALA A 514 -17.51 18.96 11.28
CA ALA A 514 -18.51 19.98 11.64
C ALA A 514 -19.56 19.44 12.63
N SER A 515 -19.94 18.16 12.50
CA SER A 515 -20.83 17.47 13.46
C SER A 515 -20.23 17.27 14.86
N GLY A 516 -18.92 17.49 15.03
CA GLY A 516 -18.19 17.19 16.25
C GLY A 516 -17.86 15.70 16.46
N LYS A 517 -18.12 14.84 15.45
CA LYS A 517 -17.90 13.39 15.53
C LYS A 517 -16.44 13.04 15.82
N ALA A 518 -15.47 13.71 15.17
CA ALA A 518 -14.04 13.47 15.41
C ALA A 518 -13.65 13.76 16.88
N THR A 519 -14.16 14.84 17.45
CA THR A 519 -13.91 15.17 18.86
C THR A 519 -14.52 14.14 19.82
N LYS A 520 -15.74 13.68 19.51
CA LYS A 520 -16.38 12.60 20.28
C LYS A 520 -15.60 11.29 20.17
N ALA A 521 -15.24 10.90 18.97
CA ALA A 521 -14.47 9.67 18.72
C ALA A 521 -13.13 9.65 19.47
N LEU A 522 -12.42 10.79 19.52
CA LEU A 522 -11.18 10.90 20.32
C LEU A 522 -11.41 10.65 21.81
N LYS A 523 -12.53 11.13 22.36
CA LYS A 523 -12.88 10.86 23.76
C LYS A 523 -13.18 9.37 23.99
N ASP A 524 -13.92 8.75 23.08
CA ASP A 524 -14.26 7.33 23.17
C ASP A 524 -13.00 6.47 23.03
N LEU A 525 -12.08 6.81 22.13
CA LEU A 525 -10.79 6.15 21.93
C LEU A 525 -9.87 6.26 23.15
N ALA A 526 -9.84 7.42 23.81
CA ALA A 526 -9.11 7.59 25.07
C ALA A 526 -9.61 6.56 26.11
N ALA A 527 -10.92 6.47 26.29
CA ALA A 527 -11.51 5.51 27.22
C ALA A 527 -11.27 4.04 26.80
N GLN A 528 -11.23 3.71 25.51
CA GLN A 528 -10.89 2.39 25.00
C GLN A 528 -9.44 2.02 25.32
N ALA A 529 -8.49 2.92 25.03
CA ALA A 529 -7.07 2.72 25.27
C ALA A 529 -6.77 2.56 26.78
N GLU A 530 -7.40 3.36 27.64
CA GLU A 530 -7.29 3.23 29.11
C GLU A 530 -7.83 1.88 29.59
N ARG A 531 -9.00 1.43 29.09
CA ARG A 531 -9.54 0.09 29.40
C ARG A 531 -8.59 -1.02 28.99
N ALA A 532 -7.92 -0.88 27.85
CA ALA A 532 -6.92 -1.82 27.39
C ALA A 532 -5.64 -1.84 28.26
N GLY A 533 -5.46 -0.84 29.12
CA GLY A 533 -4.34 -0.76 30.06
C GLY A 533 -3.23 0.20 29.66
N VAL A 534 -3.48 1.11 28.69
CA VAL A 534 -2.54 2.20 28.41
C VAL A 534 -2.54 3.15 29.59
N PRO A 535 -1.37 3.55 30.11
CA PRO A 535 -1.30 4.55 31.18
C PRO A 535 -1.98 5.86 30.77
N ALA A 536 -2.79 6.46 31.65
CA ALA A 536 -3.55 7.67 31.37
C ALA A 536 -2.69 8.81 30.81
N LYS A 537 -1.46 8.98 31.33
CA LYS A 537 -0.50 9.97 30.83
C LYS A 537 -0.15 9.77 29.34
N ASP A 538 0.01 8.53 28.92
CA ASP A 538 0.38 8.20 27.53
C ASP A 538 -0.83 8.37 26.60
N VAL A 539 -2.03 8.03 27.09
CA VAL A 539 -3.30 8.32 26.40
C VAL A 539 -3.49 9.83 26.24
N ASP A 540 -3.33 10.61 27.33
CA ASP A 540 -3.46 12.07 27.29
C ASP A 540 -2.48 12.70 26.29
N THR A 541 -1.26 12.19 26.21
CA THR A 541 -0.25 12.68 25.27
C THR A 541 -0.66 12.38 23.82
N ALA A 542 -0.99 11.15 23.50
CA ALA A 542 -1.36 10.74 22.13
C ALA A 542 -2.67 11.40 21.67
N VAL A 543 -3.70 11.35 22.50
CA VAL A 543 -5.01 11.96 22.20
C VAL A 543 -4.94 13.48 22.21
N GLY A 544 -4.11 14.10 23.08
CA GLY A 544 -3.91 15.54 23.14
C GLY A 544 -3.31 16.11 21.86
N ALA A 545 -2.27 15.47 21.34
CA ALA A 545 -1.66 15.85 20.05
C ALA A 545 -2.69 15.76 18.91
N LEU A 546 -3.40 14.65 18.83
CA LEU A 546 -4.40 14.41 17.78
C LEU A 546 -5.61 15.36 17.92
N ARG A 547 -6.03 15.68 19.14
CA ARG A 547 -7.08 16.69 19.40
C ARG A 547 -6.70 18.07 18.86
N THR A 548 -5.44 18.46 19.02
CA THR A 548 -4.94 19.72 18.47
C THR A 548 -5.03 19.72 16.95
N THR A 549 -4.61 18.64 16.30
CA THR A 549 -4.73 18.47 14.83
C THR A 549 -6.18 18.53 14.38
N VAL A 550 -7.08 17.76 15.00
CA VAL A 550 -8.52 17.74 14.68
C VAL A 550 -9.15 19.13 14.85
N THR A 551 -8.82 19.85 15.94
CA THR A 551 -9.35 21.20 16.19
C THR A 551 -8.85 22.20 15.14
N SER A 552 -7.56 22.14 14.80
CA SER A 552 -6.97 22.98 13.76
C SER A 552 -7.61 22.70 12.41
N ARG A 553 -7.77 21.42 12.05
CA ARG A 553 -8.42 20.97 10.81
C ARG A 553 -9.85 21.48 10.71
N THR A 554 -10.65 21.23 11.75
CA THR A 554 -12.04 21.70 11.83
C THR A 554 -12.13 23.23 11.65
N THR A 555 -11.26 23.98 12.35
CA THR A 555 -11.27 25.45 12.31
C THR A 555 -10.82 26.00 10.95
N ALA A 556 -9.84 25.38 10.32
CA ALA A 556 -9.33 25.81 9.02
C ALA A 556 -10.37 25.56 7.93
N LEU A 557 -10.93 24.35 7.88
CA LEU A 557 -11.94 23.97 6.89
C LEU A 557 -13.25 24.75 7.05
N ALA A 558 -13.65 25.11 8.29
CA ALA A 558 -14.81 25.97 8.52
C ALA A 558 -14.68 27.38 7.91
N LYS A 559 -13.46 27.82 7.60
CA LYS A 559 -13.19 29.13 6.97
C LYS A 559 -13.00 29.00 5.45
N ASN A 560 -12.87 27.79 4.94
CA ASN A 560 -12.70 27.56 3.52
C ASN A 560 -14.07 27.61 2.82
N LYS A 561 -14.24 28.57 1.89
CA LYS A 561 -15.50 28.76 1.16
C LYS A 561 -15.86 27.61 0.23
N GLU A 562 -14.89 26.86 -0.24
CA GLU A 562 -15.13 25.68 -1.09
C GLU A 562 -15.72 24.52 -0.27
N VAL A 563 -15.44 24.51 1.05
CA VAL A 563 -15.92 23.49 1.97
C VAL A 563 -17.26 23.86 2.58
N THR A 564 -17.50 25.15 2.85
CA THR A 564 -18.73 25.59 3.55
C THR A 564 -19.83 26.11 2.63
N GLY A 565 -19.54 26.32 1.34
CA GLY A 565 -20.51 26.81 0.33
C GLY A 565 -20.52 28.32 0.22
#